data_264ea712ccf18a42b44700bc43d010db
#
_entry.id   264ea712ccf18a42b44700bc43d010db
#
_cell.length_a   1.000
_cell.length_b   1.000
_cell.length_c   1.000
_cell.angle_alpha   90.00
_cell.angle_beta   90.00
_cell.angle_gamma   90.00
#
_symmetry.space_group_name_H-M   'P 1'
#
loop_
_entity.id
_entity.type
_entity.pdbx_description
1 polymer ?
#
loop_
_entity_poly.entity_id
_entity_poly.type
_entity_poly.pdbx_seq_one_letter_code
_entity_poly.pdbx_strand_id
1 'polypeptide(L)'
;MPLPQVQFITKEGGCTLCDELFEELESARDYIDFDLEILKIEYDEELYKKYWDKIPVLLVNGKMAVKYRATRDELIKKIGSRSRWKFW
;
A
#
# COMPACT_ATOMS: atom_id res chain seq x y z
N MET A 1 0.29 21.05 -0.01
CA MET A 1 -0.33 19.90 -0.67
C MET A 1 -0.40 18.72 0.29
N PRO A 2 -1.54 18.07 0.38
CA PRO A 2 -1.60 16.89 1.23
C PRO A 2 -0.81 15.74 0.60
N LEU A 3 -0.24 14.92 1.46
CA LEU A 3 0.47 13.74 1.00
C LEU A 3 -0.53 12.70 0.51
N PRO A 4 -0.12 11.83 -0.43
CA PRO A 4 -0.96 10.71 -0.80
C PRO A 4 -1.25 9.84 0.41
N GLN A 5 -2.46 9.32 0.48
CA GLN A 5 -2.88 8.43 1.57
C GLN A 5 -2.70 7.00 1.11
N VAL A 6 -1.77 6.29 1.74
CA VAL A 6 -1.48 4.90 1.39
C VAL A 6 -1.95 3.99 2.51
N GLN A 7 -2.76 3.01 2.15
CA GLN A 7 -3.26 2.02 3.10
C GLN A 7 -2.72 0.66 2.69
N PHE A 8 -1.98 0.04 3.60
CA PHE A 8 -1.38 -1.26 3.38
C PHE A 8 -2.24 -2.31 4.10
N ILE A 9 -2.96 -3.10 3.32
CA ILE A 9 -3.88 -4.09 3.87
C ILE A 9 -3.19 -5.44 3.92
N THR A 10 -3.05 -5.96 5.11
CA THR A 10 -2.25 -7.14 5.37
C THR A 10 -2.94 -8.03 6.40
N LYS A 11 -2.24 -9.04 6.88
CA LYS A 11 -2.73 -9.87 7.98
C LYS A 11 -1.64 -10.02 9.02
N GLU A 12 -2.06 -10.50 10.20
CA GLU A 12 -1.17 -10.66 11.33
C GLU A 12 -0.32 -11.91 11.14
N GLY A 13 0.96 -11.73 10.82
CA GLY A 13 1.91 -12.83 10.75
C GLY A 13 1.66 -13.81 9.61
N GLY A 14 2.66 -14.64 9.34
CA GLY A 14 2.51 -15.73 8.40
C GLY A 14 2.26 -15.35 6.96
N CYS A 15 2.68 -14.16 6.54
CA CYS A 15 2.44 -13.73 5.17
C CYS A 15 3.74 -13.24 4.56
N THR A 16 4.40 -14.11 3.80
CA THR A 16 5.67 -13.77 3.17
C THR A 16 5.50 -12.65 2.15
N LEU A 17 4.44 -12.71 1.34
CA LEU A 17 4.18 -11.66 0.35
C LEU A 17 3.92 -10.32 1.02
N CYS A 18 3.24 -10.32 2.16
CA CYS A 18 3.01 -9.09 2.91
C CYS A 18 4.33 -8.48 3.36
N ASP A 19 5.22 -9.32 3.88
CA ASP A 19 6.53 -8.86 4.35
C ASP A 19 7.34 -8.29 3.19
N GLU A 20 7.33 -8.98 2.05
CA GLU A 20 8.08 -8.54 0.89
C GLU A 20 7.57 -7.21 0.36
N LEU A 21 6.25 -7.08 0.26
CA LEU A 21 5.68 -5.82 -0.23
C LEU A 21 5.94 -4.68 0.74
N PHE A 22 5.87 -4.97 2.04
CA PHE A 22 6.15 -3.95 3.03
C PHE A 22 7.58 -3.44 2.94
N GLU A 23 8.54 -4.34 2.71
CA GLU A 23 9.93 -3.93 2.53
C GLU A 23 10.11 -3.02 1.34
N GLU A 24 9.44 -3.35 0.23
CA GLU A 24 9.51 -2.50 -0.96
C GLU A 24 8.87 -1.14 -0.68
N LEU A 25 7.78 -1.14 0.06
CA LEU A 25 7.09 0.09 0.41
C LEU A 25 7.95 0.98 1.29
N GLU A 26 8.62 0.39 2.28
CA GLU A 26 9.52 1.16 3.13
C GLU A 26 10.69 1.73 2.34
N SER A 27 11.19 0.97 1.38
CA SER A 27 12.26 1.46 0.51
C SER A 27 11.78 2.65 -0.34
N ALA A 28 10.52 2.62 -0.76
CA ALA A 28 9.96 3.71 -1.56
C ALA A 28 9.88 5.01 -0.76
N ARG A 29 9.78 4.92 0.56
CA ARG A 29 9.69 6.12 1.41
C ARG A 29 10.95 6.97 1.35
N ASP A 30 12.07 6.39 0.95
CA ASP A 30 13.30 7.16 0.78
C ASP A 30 13.26 8.08 -0.42
N TYR A 31 12.30 7.88 -1.32
CA TYR A 31 12.23 8.60 -2.58
C TYR A 31 11.00 9.49 -2.69
N ILE A 32 9.91 9.12 -2.04
CA ILE A 32 8.68 9.91 -2.09
C ILE A 32 8.04 9.92 -0.71
N ASP A 33 7.28 10.97 -0.44
CA ASP A 33 6.56 11.10 0.82
C ASP A 33 5.13 10.66 0.66
N PHE A 34 4.62 9.97 1.66
CA PHE A 34 3.20 9.61 1.72
C PHE A 34 2.83 9.27 3.15
N ASP A 35 1.54 9.37 3.46
CA ASP A 35 1.02 8.92 4.74
C ASP A 35 0.71 7.44 4.63
N LEU A 36 1.13 6.68 5.63
CA LEU A 36 0.95 5.22 5.60
C LEU A 36 0.09 4.79 6.77
N GLU A 37 -0.93 4.01 6.46
CA GLU A 37 -1.77 3.37 7.45
C GLU A 37 -1.74 1.87 7.19
N ILE A 38 -1.45 1.09 8.24
CA ILE A 38 -1.39 -0.36 8.12
C ILE A 38 -2.67 -0.93 8.70
N LEU A 39 -3.40 -1.69 7.90
CA LEU A 39 -4.67 -2.26 8.28
C LEU A 39 -4.58 -3.78 8.22
N LYS A 40 -4.92 -4.43 9.34
CA LYS A 40 -4.90 -5.90 9.41
C LYS A 40 -6.33 -6.42 9.31
N ILE A 41 -6.53 -7.35 8.39
CA ILE A 41 -7.88 -7.81 8.08
C ILE A 41 -8.56 -8.51 9.26
N GLU A 42 -7.78 -9.07 10.18
CA GLU A 42 -8.34 -9.76 11.34
C GLU A 42 -9.10 -8.83 12.27
N TYR A 43 -8.83 -7.54 12.21
CA TYR A 43 -9.42 -6.57 13.13
C TYR A 43 -10.57 -5.79 12.52
N ASP A 44 -10.97 -6.13 11.29
CA ASP A 44 -12.06 -5.42 10.63
C ASP A 44 -12.82 -6.41 9.74
N GLU A 45 -14.06 -6.69 10.10
CA GLU A 45 -14.85 -7.69 9.42
C GLU A 45 -15.07 -7.36 7.95
N GLU A 46 -15.28 -6.08 7.65
CA GLU A 46 -15.49 -5.68 6.26
C GLU A 46 -14.23 -5.83 5.44
N LEU A 47 -13.10 -5.45 6.02
CA LEU A 47 -11.81 -5.64 5.34
C LEU A 47 -11.55 -7.12 5.10
N TYR A 48 -11.85 -7.95 6.09
CA TYR A 48 -11.65 -9.38 5.94
C TYR A 48 -12.46 -9.92 4.76
N LYS A 49 -13.74 -9.62 4.72
CA LYS A 49 -14.60 -10.10 3.66
C LYS A 49 -14.15 -9.64 2.28
N LYS A 50 -13.66 -8.41 2.22
CA LYS A 50 -13.31 -7.81 0.93
C LYS A 50 -11.94 -8.26 0.42
N TYR A 51 -10.99 -8.48 1.33
CA TYR A 51 -9.59 -8.66 0.93
C TYR A 51 -8.93 -9.96 1.37
N TRP A 52 -9.65 -10.85 2.08
CA TRP A 52 -9.00 -12.02 2.68
C TRP A 52 -8.18 -12.85 1.67
N ASP A 53 -8.60 -12.88 0.42
CA ASP A 53 -7.91 -13.65 -0.62
C ASP A 53 -7.09 -12.78 -1.56
N LYS A 54 -6.93 -11.50 -1.24
CA LYS A 54 -6.24 -10.56 -2.10
C LYS A 54 -5.02 -9.92 -1.48
N ILE A 55 -4.76 -10.21 -0.21
CA ILE A 55 -3.64 -9.56 0.50
C ILE A 55 -2.30 -10.08 0.01
N PRO A 56 -1.29 -9.21 0.06
CA PRO A 56 -1.36 -7.82 0.50
C PRO A 56 -1.95 -6.92 -0.58
N VAL A 57 -2.67 -5.90 -0.13
CA VAL A 57 -3.28 -4.92 -1.04
C VAL A 57 -2.80 -3.53 -0.64
N LEU A 58 -2.51 -2.72 -1.62
CA LEU A 58 -2.13 -1.33 -1.37
C LEU A 58 -3.15 -0.42 -2.01
N LEU A 59 -3.76 0.41 -1.19
CA LEU A 59 -4.68 1.43 -1.68
C LEU A 59 -3.96 2.77 -1.66
N VAL A 60 -4.14 3.55 -2.71
CA VAL A 60 -3.62 4.90 -2.78
C VAL A 60 -4.79 5.84 -2.99
N ASN A 61 -5.00 6.73 -2.03
CA ASN A 61 -6.12 7.67 -2.03
C ASN A 61 -7.45 6.93 -2.22
N GLY A 62 -7.56 5.77 -1.55
CA GLY A 62 -8.79 5.00 -1.55
C GLY A 62 -8.98 4.04 -2.71
N LYS A 63 -8.05 4.01 -3.65
CA LYS A 63 -8.16 3.14 -4.82
C LYS A 63 -7.07 2.07 -4.81
N MET A 64 -7.43 0.86 -5.21
CA MET A 64 -6.46 -0.23 -5.26
C MET A 64 -5.40 0.07 -6.31
N ALA A 65 -4.15 0.13 -5.85
CA ALA A 65 -3.02 0.38 -6.73
C ALA A 65 -2.19 -0.86 -6.97
N VAL A 66 -2.06 -1.72 -5.95
CA VAL A 66 -1.21 -2.91 -6.01
C VAL A 66 -1.90 -4.06 -5.30
N LYS A 67 -1.71 -5.25 -5.84
CA LYS A 67 -2.20 -6.48 -5.23
C LYS A 67 -1.08 -7.51 -5.32
N TYR A 68 -0.79 -8.17 -4.19
CA TYR A 68 0.19 -9.23 -4.03
C TYR A 68 1.64 -8.77 -4.01
N ARG A 69 2.16 -8.21 -5.08
CA ARG A 69 3.56 -7.79 -5.08
C ARG A 69 3.80 -6.63 -6.02
N ALA A 70 4.84 -5.88 -5.71
CA ALA A 70 5.31 -4.77 -6.53
C ALA A 70 6.74 -4.46 -6.13
N THR A 71 7.52 -3.93 -7.06
CA THR A 71 8.85 -3.46 -6.75
C THR A 71 8.78 -2.04 -6.21
N ARG A 72 9.89 -1.61 -5.58
CA ARG A 72 10.01 -0.24 -5.11
C ARG A 72 9.70 0.77 -6.23
N ASP A 73 10.24 0.53 -7.41
CA ASP A 73 10.07 1.47 -8.52
C ASP A 73 8.61 1.53 -8.96
N GLU A 74 7.93 0.39 -8.96
CA GLU A 74 6.51 0.37 -9.28
C GLU A 74 5.71 1.14 -8.24
N LEU A 75 6.06 1.00 -6.97
CA LEU A 75 5.37 1.70 -5.90
C LEU A 75 5.58 3.21 -6.02
N ILE A 76 6.80 3.62 -6.29
CA ILE A 76 7.09 5.05 -6.47
C ILE A 76 6.22 5.61 -7.60
N LYS A 77 6.15 4.89 -8.69
CA LYS A 77 5.38 5.35 -9.85
C LYS A 77 3.90 5.42 -9.53
N LYS A 78 3.36 4.39 -8.89
CA LYS A 78 1.92 4.35 -8.63
C LYS A 78 1.50 5.35 -7.56
N ILE A 79 2.28 5.50 -6.52
CA ILE A 79 1.96 6.46 -5.47
C ILE A 79 2.17 7.87 -5.98
N GLY A 80 3.30 8.10 -6.65
CA GLY A 80 3.61 9.42 -7.16
C GLY A 80 2.63 9.92 -8.20
N SER A 81 2.23 9.04 -9.13
CA SER A 81 1.30 9.47 -10.17
C SER A 81 -0.08 9.78 -9.61
N ARG A 82 -0.43 9.19 -8.47
CA ARG A 82 -1.74 9.44 -7.87
C ARG A 82 -1.75 10.64 -6.96
N SER A 83 -0.57 11.17 -6.61
CA SER A 83 -0.51 12.33 -5.73
C SER A 83 -0.88 13.62 -6.48
N ARG A 84 -0.74 13.67 -7.79
CA ARG A 84 -1.17 14.77 -8.62
C ARG A 84 -0.48 16.07 -8.31
N TRP A 85 0.71 16.00 -7.87
CA TRP A 85 1.36 17.24 -7.56
C TRP A 85 2.36 17.61 -8.60
N LYS A 86 2.32 17.36 -9.56
CA LYS A 86 3.14 17.64 -10.48
C LYS A 86 3.19 18.69 -11.25
N PHE A 87 3.29 19.09 -11.32
CA PHE A 87 3.47 19.76 -11.87
C PHE A 87 4.12 20.39 -12.17
N TRP A 88 4.51 20.25 -12.02
CA TRP A 88 5.29 21.10 -12.32
C TRP A 88 5.38 21.32 -13.54
#